data_3bf51474b641bec2fcd049dba966f426
#
_entry.id   3bf51474b641bec2fcd049dba966f426
#
_cell.length_a   1.000
_cell.length_b   1.000
_cell.length_c   1.000
_cell.angle_alpha   90.00
_cell.angle_beta   90.00
_cell.angle_gamma   90.00
#
_symmetry.space_group_name_H-M   'P 1'
#
loop_
_entity.id
_entity.type
_entity.pdbx_description
1 polymer ?
#
loop_
_entity_poly.entity_id
_entity_poly.type
_entity_poly.pdbx_seq_one_letter_code
_entity_poly.pdbx_strand_id
1 'polypeptide(L)'
;TYYYTMYLPAGTFPMQQDAYKMPNAWIVDGVNCSIEAKRLWNILPPSVDAGWTHCGKIDKDKTRYFRSVRRKLQYLNADGTMHLQDTNNSTEDFNTECIPSIVELQHTAIDAAGTKATTVTYDGITPKQ
;
A
#
# COMPACT_ATOMS: atom_id res chain seq x y z
N THR A 1 -19.86 -7.11 18.33
CA THR A 1 -20.16 -5.75 17.84
C THR A 1 -18.87 -5.02 17.57
N TYR A 2 -18.75 -4.37 16.45
CA TYR A 2 -17.68 -3.42 16.18
C TYR A 2 -18.26 -2.09 15.69
N TYR A 3 -17.51 -1.03 15.89
CA TYR A 3 -17.88 0.33 15.55
C TYR A 3 -16.92 0.86 14.50
N TYR A 4 -17.45 1.58 13.52
CA TYR A 4 -16.67 2.27 12.52
C TYR A 4 -17.34 3.58 12.13
N THR A 5 -16.59 4.49 11.55
CA THR A 5 -17.13 5.76 11.07
C THR A 5 -17.22 5.73 9.56
N MET A 6 -18.41 5.94 9.04
CA MET A 6 -18.63 6.14 7.62
C MET A 6 -18.45 7.62 7.28
N TYR A 7 -17.63 7.90 6.29
CA TYR A 7 -17.36 9.24 5.81
C TYR A 7 -18.05 9.45 4.46
N LEU A 8 -19.03 10.34 4.44
CA LEU A 8 -19.78 10.72 3.24
C LEU A 8 -19.62 12.21 2.98
N PRO A 9 -19.91 12.70 1.77
CA PRO A 9 -19.89 14.14 1.49
C PRO A 9 -20.79 14.97 2.42
N ALA A 10 -21.85 14.36 2.94
CA ALA A 10 -22.80 15.00 3.88
C ALA A 10 -22.30 15.00 5.32
N GLY A 11 -21.18 14.34 5.66
CA GLY A 11 -20.64 14.30 7.01
C GLY A 11 -20.17 12.92 7.44
N THR A 12 -19.93 12.77 8.74
CA THR A 12 -19.48 11.53 9.36
C THR A 12 -20.60 10.86 10.13
N PHE A 13 -20.74 9.57 9.96
CA PHE A 13 -21.80 8.79 10.59
C PHE A 13 -21.18 7.64 11.39
N PRO A 14 -21.40 7.60 12.72
CA PRO A 14 -21.00 6.44 13.50
C PRO A 14 -21.86 5.25 13.12
N MET A 15 -21.21 4.13 12.83
CA MET A 15 -21.86 2.90 12.42
C MET A 15 -21.55 1.78 13.42
N GLN A 16 -22.50 0.89 13.59
CA GLN A 16 -22.34 -0.31 14.40
C GLN A 16 -22.73 -1.52 13.57
N GLN A 17 -21.94 -2.57 13.69
CA GLN A 17 -22.24 -3.83 13.03
C GLN A 17 -21.82 -5.02 13.91
N ASP A 18 -22.56 -6.09 13.83
CA ASP A 18 -22.20 -7.34 14.47
C ASP A 18 -21.49 -8.24 13.46
N ALA A 19 -20.35 -8.74 13.87
CA ALA A 19 -19.55 -9.67 13.09
C ALA A 19 -18.69 -10.55 14.01
N TYR A 20 -18.23 -11.66 13.50
CA TYR A 20 -17.24 -12.48 14.19
C TYR A 20 -15.90 -11.75 14.23
N LYS A 21 -15.32 -11.67 15.42
CA LYS A 21 -13.96 -11.13 15.59
C LYS A 21 -12.95 -12.22 15.26
N MET A 22 -12.16 -12.00 14.24
CA MET A 22 -11.00 -12.83 13.97
C MET A 22 -9.91 -12.52 15.00
N PRO A 23 -9.30 -13.53 15.63
CA PRO A 23 -8.13 -13.31 16.50
C PRO A 23 -6.99 -12.66 15.70
N ASN A 24 -6.37 -11.61 16.26
CA ASN A 24 -5.26 -10.93 15.59
C ASN A 24 -4.08 -11.87 15.26
N ALA A 25 -3.88 -12.90 16.10
CA ALA A 25 -2.84 -13.92 15.87
C ALA A 25 -3.04 -14.75 14.58
N TRP A 26 -4.23 -14.71 13.98
CA TRP A 26 -4.51 -15.39 12.71
C TRP A 26 -4.23 -14.51 11.49
N ILE A 27 -3.98 -13.22 11.70
CA ILE A 27 -3.65 -12.31 10.62
C ILE A 27 -2.17 -12.51 10.27
N VAL A 28 -1.91 -12.98 9.06
CA VAL A 28 -0.55 -13.21 8.56
C VAL A 28 0.13 -11.88 8.23
N ASP A 29 -0.58 -11.02 7.52
CA ASP A 29 -0.13 -9.69 7.14
C ASP A 29 -1.33 -8.81 6.79
N GLY A 30 -1.12 -7.51 6.77
CA GLY A 30 -2.12 -6.53 6.37
C GLY A 30 -1.51 -5.16 6.13
N VAL A 31 -2.18 -4.36 5.33
CA VAL A 31 -1.71 -3.03 4.92
C VAL A 31 -2.82 -2.02 5.14
N ASN A 32 -2.54 -0.99 5.94
CA ASN A 32 -3.40 0.18 6.01
C ASN A 32 -3.15 1.05 4.78
N CYS A 33 -4.14 1.15 3.91
CA CYS A 33 -4.05 1.97 2.71
C CYS A 33 -5.03 3.14 2.79
N SER A 34 -4.49 4.35 2.78
CA SER A 34 -5.25 5.59 2.75
C SER A 34 -5.41 6.11 1.32
N ILE A 35 -6.40 6.96 1.11
CA ILE A 35 -6.61 7.66 -0.16
C ILE A 35 -5.76 8.92 -0.28
N GLU A 36 -5.12 9.34 0.80
CA GLU A 36 -4.30 10.56 0.84
C GLU A 36 -3.24 10.49 1.95
N ALA A 37 -2.18 11.28 1.78
CA ALA A 37 -1.03 11.27 2.67
C ALA A 37 -1.34 11.70 4.12
N LYS A 38 -2.31 12.59 4.30
CA LYS A 38 -2.61 13.23 5.61
C LYS A 38 -3.76 12.57 6.36
N ARG A 39 -4.44 11.62 5.76
CA ARG A 39 -5.65 11.03 6.31
C ARG A 39 -5.46 9.56 6.57
N LEU A 40 -5.17 9.25 7.80
CA LEU A 40 -5.03 7.88 8.25
C LEU A 40 -6.38 7.34 8.73
N TRP A 41 -6.76 6.20 8.19
CA TRP A 41 -7.79 5.35 8.75
C TRP A 41 -7.16 4.05 9.21
N ASN A 42 -6.65 4.09 10.43
CA ASN A 42 -6.00 2.95 11.01
C ASN A 42 -7.04 1.90 11.38
N ILE A 43 -7.12 0.84 10.62
CA ILE A 43 -8.07 -0.25 10.81
C ILE A 43 -7.39 -1.46 11.45
N LEU A 44 -6.12 -1.67 11.09
CA LEU A 44 -5.35 -2.81 11.57
C LEU A 44 -4.72 -2.51 12.94
N PRO A 45 -4.56 -3.53 13.78
CA PRO A 45 -3.82 -3.36 15.03
C PRO A 45 -2.34 -3.04 14.72
N PRO A 46 -1.66 -2.21 15.55
CA PRO A 46 -0.27 -1.83 15.31
C PRO A 46 0.73 -3.00 15.26
N SER A 47 0.34 -4.15 15.80
CA SER A 47 1.14 -5.38 15.71
C SER A 47 1.13 -6.01 14.32
N VAL A 48 0.19 -5.62 13.46
CA VAL A 48 0.09 -6.06 12.06
C VAL A 48 0.59 -4.97 11.13
N ASP A 49 0.14 -3.73 11.35
CA ASP A 49 0.61 -2.57 10.59
C ASP A 49 0.57 -1.33 11.47
N ALA A 50 1.74 -0.85 11.87
CA ALA A 50 1.91 0.34 12.70
C ALA A 50 1.82 1.65 11.91
N GLY A 51 1.82 1.57 10.57
CA GLY A 51 1.79 2.72 9.68
C GLY A 51 0.65 2.68 8.69
N TRP A 52 0.85 3.38 7.59
CA TRP A 52 -0.07 3.35 6.44
C TRP A 52 0.68 3.74 5.17
N THR A 53 0.17 3.28 4.05
CA THR A 53 0.57 3.75 2.73
C THR A 53 -0.58 4.50 2.05
N HIS A 54 -0.32 5.20 0.97
CA HIS A 54 -1.34 5.96 0.27
C HIS A 54 -1.04 6.07 -1.23
N CYS A 55 -2.08 6.33 -1.99
CA CYS A 55 -1.99 6.60 -3.42
C CYS A 55 -2.84 7.84 -3.74
N GLY A 56 -2.19 8.99 -3.79
CA GLY A 56 -2.80 10.30 -3.95
C GLY A 56 -2.35 11.28 -2.88
N LYS A 57 -2.56 12.56 -3.14
CA LYS A 57 -2.10 13.66 -2.29
C LYS A 57 -3.21 14.22 -1.41
N ILE A 58 -4.40 14.25 -1.94
CA ILE A 58 -5.60 14.78 -1.29
C ILE A 58 -6.82 13.96 -1.70
N ASP A 59 -7.89 14.06 -0.92
CA ASP A 59 -9.19 13.53 -1.33
C ASP A 59 -9.62 14.14 -2.67
N LYS A 60 -10.21 13.31 -3.53
CA LYS A 60 -10.62 13.67 -4.90
C LYS A 60 -9.47 14.00 -5.87
N ASP A 61 -8.25 13.73 -5.51
CA ASP A 61 -7.13 13.82 -6.45
C ASP A 61 -7.33 12.85 -7.61
N LYS A 62 -7.62 13.40 -8.79
CA LYS A 62 -7.86 12.59 -9.99
C LYS A 62 -6.62 11.85 -10.47
N THR A 63 -5.43 12.34 -10.13
CA THR A 63 -4.17 11.72 -10.56
C THR A 63 -3.91 10.40 -9.84
N ARG A 64 -4.54 10.14 -8.70
CA ARG A 64 -4.42 8.87 -7.96
C ARG A 64 -4.85 7.65 -8.77
N TYR A 65 -5.75 7.80 -9.73
CA TYR A 65 -6.23 6.71 -10.58
C TYR A 65 -5.16 6.17 -11.53
N PHE A 66 -4.07 6.90 -11.70
CA PHE A 66 -2.91 6.51 -12.50
C PHE A 66 -1.68 6.24 -11.64
N ARG A 67 -1.91 6.00 -10.36
CA ARG A 67 -0.86 5.74 -9.37
C ARG A 67 -1.14 4.44 -8.64
N SER A 68 -0.09 3.88 -8.09
CA SER A 68 -0.13 2.68 -7.25
C SER A 68 0.79 2.81 -6.06
N VAL A 69 0.67 1.89 -5.14
CA VAL A 69 1.66 1.68 -4.09
C VAL A 69 2.43 0.40 -4.41
N ARG A 70 3.70 0.35 -4.01
CA ARG A 70 4.53 -0.82 -4.25
C ARG A 70 5.40 -1.11 -3.05
N ARG A 71 5.40 -2.36 -2.61
CA ARG A 71 6.27 -2.80 -1.52
C ARG A 71 7.73 -2.70 -1.96
N LYS A 72 8.58 -2.21 -1.07
CA LYS A 72 10.00 -2.02 -1.33
C LYS A 72 10.72 -3.36 -1.41
N LEU A 73 11.71 -3.42 -2.26
CA LEU A 73 12.67 -4.51 -2.27
C LEU A 73 13.67 -4.34 -1.13
N GLN A 74 13.84 -5.35 -0.31
CA GLN A 74 14.88 -5.36 0.73
C GLN A 74 16.19 -5.92 0.18
N TYR A 75 16.13 -7.11 -0.44
CA TYR A 75 17.27 -7.72 -1.13
C TYR A 75 16.80 -8.77 -2.14
N LEU A 76 17.72 -9.22 -2.97
CA LEU A 76 17.53 -10.37 -3.83
C LEU A 76 18.14 -11.62 -3.19
N ASN A 77 17.40 -12.71 -3.21
CA ASN A 77 17.89 -14.01 -2.82
C ASN A 77 18.91 -14.53 -3.83
N ALA A 78 19.72 -15.53 -3.44
CA ALA A 78 20.72 -16.12 -4.31
C ALA A 78 20.14 -16.78 -5.58
N ASP A 79 18.87 -17.22 -5.51
CA ASP A 79 18.13 -17.78 -6.65
C ASP A 79 17.47 -16.72 -7.54
N GLY A 80 17.68 -15.43 -7.23
CA GLY A 80 17.11 -14.31 -7.96
C GLY A 80 15.69 -13.92 -7.58
N THR A 81 15.08 -14.59 -6.61
CA THR A 81 13.77 -14.18 -6.09
C THR A 81 13.88 -12.93 -5.21
N MET A 82 12.82 -12.14 -5.20
CA MET A 82 12.79 -10.90 -4.40
C MET A 82 12.41 -11.19 -2.95
N HIS A 83 13.17 -10.61 -2.03
CA HIS A 83 12.76 -10.48 -0.63
C HIS A 83 12.25 -9.06 -0.40
N LEU A 84 10.95 -8.96 -0.19
CA LEU A 84 10.30 -7.67 -0.01
C LEU A 84 10.41 -7.22 1.45
N GLN A 85 10.53 -5.90 1.64
CA GLN A 85 10.59 -5.31 2.97
C GLN A 85 9.26 -5.49 3.69
N ASP A 86 9.33 -5.96 4.93
CA ASP A 86 8.19 -6.13 5.81
C ASP A 86 8.62 -5.85 7.26
N THR A 87 8.30 -4.65 7.73
CA THR A 87 8.59 -4.20 9.10
C THR A 87 7.33 -4.07 9.95
N ASN A 88 6.18 -4.53 9.45
CA ASN A 88 4.87 -4.25 10.03
C ASN A 88 4.60 -2.73 10.13
N ASN A 89 5.13 -1.96 9.21
CA ASN A 89 4.90 -0.53 9.11
C ASN A 89 4.81 -0.12 7.62
N SER A 90 3.61 0.01 7.13
CA SER A 90 3.37 0.33 5.71
C SER A 90 3.96 1.68 5.27
N THR A 91 4.18 2.62 6.20
CA THR A 91 4.86 3.88 5.89
C THR A 91 6.31 3.64 5.47
N GLU A 92 6.96 2.67 6.11
CA GLU A 92 8.35 2.32 5.81
C GLU A 92 8.47 1.32 4.65
N ASP A 93 7.48 0.43 4.50
CA ASP A 93 7.56 -0.73 3.63
C ASP A 93 7.12 -0.46 2.19
N PHE A 94 6.43 0.64 1.94
CA PHE A 94 5.90 0.94 0.62
C PHE A 94 6.45 2.23 0.02
N ASN A 95 6.63 2.23 -1.29
CA ASN A 95 6.72 3.42 -2.10
C ASN A 95 5.31 3.85 -2.50
N THR A 96 5.02 5.14 -2.35
CA THR A 96 3.73 5.74 -2.67
C THR A 96 3.76 6.37 -4.07
N GLU A 97 2.60 6.55 -4.65
CA GLU A 97 2.41 7.27 -5.92
C GLU A 97 3.27 6.71 -7.08
N CYS A 98 3.50 5.41 -7.09
CA CYS A 98 4.27 4.75 -8.14
C CYS A 98 3.50 4.73 -9.47
N ILE A 99 4.23 4.61 -10.56
CA ILE A 99 3.63 4.30 -11.86
C ILE A 99 3.21 2.83 -11.82
N PRO A 100 1.92 2.51 -12.14
CA PRO A 100 1.48 1.12 -12.19
C PRO A 100 2.27 0.32 -13.21
N SER A 101 2.70 -0.88 -12.82
CA SER A 101 3.30 -1.86 -13.71
C SER A 101 2.64 -3.21 -13.53
N ILE A 102 2.39 -3.93 -14.62
CA ILE A 102 1.68 -5.21 -14.59
C ILE A 102 2.63 -6.35 -14.29
N VAL A 103 3.82 -6.29 -14.85
CA VAL A 103 4.79 -7.39 -14.80
C VAL A 103 6.16 -6.86 -14.41
N GLU A 104 6.88 -7.65 -13.64
CA GLU A 104 8.29 -7.44 -13.33
C GLU A 104 9.12 -8.47 -14.10
N LEU A 105 10.06 -7.99 -14.87
CA LEU A 105 10.97 -8.84 -15.61
C LEU A 105 12.39 -8.61 -15.11
N GLN A 106 13.03 -9.68 -14.64
CA GLN A 106 14.38 -9.62 -14.11
C GLN A 106 14.54 -8.50 -13.06
N HIS A 107 13.59 -8.41 -12.14
CA HIS A 107 13.54 -7.41 -11.08
C HIS A 107 13.44 -5.96 -11.56
N THR A 108 13.12 -5.74 -12.83
CA THR A 108 12.87 -4.41 -13.39
C THR A 108 11.38 -4.24 -13.60
N ALA A 109 10.82 -3.16 -13.06
CA ALA A 109 9.43 -2.83 -13.30
C ALA A 109 9.21 -2.51 -14.78
N ILE A 110 8.12 -3.03 -15.33
CA ILE A 110 7.69 -2.73 -16.69
C ILE A 110 6.29 -2.14 -16.67
N ASP A 111 6.00 -1.27 -17.62
CA ASP A 111 4.67 -0.68 -17.79
C ASP A 111 3.68 -1.66 -18.43
N ALA A 112 2.44 -1.21 -18.62
CA ALA A 112 1.39 -2.01 -19.25
C ALA A 112 1.71 -2.40 -20.71
N ALA A 113 2.61 -1.69 -21.38
CA ALA A 113 3.08 -2.00 -22.74
C ALA A 113 4.26 -2.98 -22.75
N GLY A 114 4.75 -3.40 -21.58
CA GLY A 114 5.92 -4.27 -21.46
C GLY A 114 7.27 -3.54 -21.57
N THR A 115 7.26 -2.22 -21.54
CA THR A 115 8.48 -1.41 -21.61
C THR A 115 9.16 -1.35 -20.25
N LYS A 116 10.43 -1.67 -20.19
CA LYS A 116 11.22 -1.55 -18.95
C LYS A 116 11.27 -0.10 -18.49
N ALA A 117 11.11 0.13 -17.20
CA ALA A 117 11.32 1.44 -16.62
C ALA A 117 12.78 1.88 -16.80
N THR A 118 12.98 3.08 -17.31
CA THR A 118 14.31 3.67 -17.48
C THR A 118 14.82 4.30 -16.18
N THR A 119 13.90 4.64 -15.28
CA THR A 119 14.21 5.21 -13.97
C THR A 119 13.38 4.50 -12.91
N VAL A 120 14.02 4.17 -11.82
CA VAL A 120 13.41 3.46 -10.69
C VAL A 120 13.68 4.19 -9.38
N THR A 121 12.91 3.87 -8.35
CA THR A 121 13.16 4.32 -6.98
C THR A 121 14.39 3.62 -6.40
N TYR A 122 14.73 3.93 -5.16
CA TYR A 122 15.88 3.34 -4.48
C TYR A 122 15.80 1.82 -4.27
N ASP A 123 14.61 1.23 -4.34
CA ASP A 123 14.43 -0.23 -4.31
C ASP A 123 14.84 -0.92 -5.62
N GLY A 124 15.22 -0.15 -6.65
CA GLY A 124 15.71 -0.67 -7.91
C GLY A 124 14.65 -1.24 -8.84
N ILE A 125 13.40 -1.32 -8.44
CA ILE A 125 12.31 -1.90 -9.24
C ILE A 125 11.09 -1.00 -9.41
N THR A 126 10.81 -0.12 -8.47
CA THR A 126 9.66 0.78 -8.58
C THR A 126 9.99 1.94 -9.54
N PRO A 127 9.22 2.15 -10.62
CA PRO A 127 9.44 3.28 -11.52
C PRO A 127 9.35 4.62 -10.78
N LYS A 128 10.29 5.50 -11.07
CA LYS A 128 10.17 6.90 -10.65
C LYS A 128 9.04 7.58 -11.40
N GLN A 129 8.39 8.48 -10.72
CA GLN A 129 7.33 9.32 -11.29
C GLN A 129 7.89 10.55 -11.97
#